data_1fa8619faaabfb71e563bc7f4b8af2c2
#
_entry.id   1fa8619faaabfb71e563bc7f4b8af2c2
#
_cell.length_a   1.000
_cell.length_b   1.000
_cell.length_c   1.000
_cell.angle_alpha   90.00
_cell.angle_beta   90.00
_cell.angle_gamma   90.00
#
_symmetry.space_group_name_H-M   'P 1'
#
loop_
_entity.id
_entity.type
_entity.pdbx_description
1 polymer ?
#
loop_
_entity_poly.entity_id
_entity_poly.type
_entity_poly.pdbx_seq_one_letter_code
_entity_poly.pdbx_strand_id
1 'polypeptide(L)'
;MNLRKIRINDKFFNLYFKKGVFEPTATTSFLINGFIFRNPKVINKHILDLGCGSGIVSVVLNHKFDDNLFSASDLNQASLDCATKNFNKFKIKGTVKRGDLLKPWVGTKFDYIINDISGISSALAIKSKWFINIPSDTGIDGTKLTISIIKDSNKNLSKKGKLYLPLISLSNTNKIIKIAKKTFNKVKIISDNKWFLPKEMEIHSDLLKKLKRSNKIDYEYKYGKYICSTRILELKN
;
A
#
# COMPACT_ATOMS: atom_id res chain seq x y z
N MET A 1 7.64 -16.94 15.14
CA MET A 1 8.08 -16.14 13.99
C MET A 1 8.90 -17.04 13.09
N ASN A 2 8.48 -17.22 11.84
CA ASN A 2 9.08 -18.15 10.88
C ASN A 2 9.66 -17.39 9.69
N LEU A 3 10.71 -17.94 9.08
CA LEU A 3 11.20 -17.44 7.80
C LEU A 3 10.29 -17.91 6.67
N ARG A 4 9.92 -16.98 5.79
CA ARG A 4 9.16 -17.27 4.56
C ARG A 4 9.89 -16.70 3.37
N LYS A 5 9.92 -17.45 2.29
CA LYS A 5 10.48 -17.05 1.00
C LYS A 5 9.39 -16.31 0.23
N ILE A 6 9.54 -15.00 0.09
CA ILE A 6 8.61 -14.12 -0.63
C ILE A 6 9.23 -13.72 -1.95
N ARG A 7 8.49 -13.89 -3.02
CA ARG A 7 8.90 -13.45 -4.36
C ARG A 7 8.38 -12.04 -4.63
N ILE A 8 9.26 -11.13 -4.93
CA ILE A 8 8.93 -9.80 -5.48
C ILE A 8 9.68 -9.68 -6.80
N ASN A 9 8.94 -9.55 -7.88
CA ASN A 9 9.49 -9.64 -9.24
C ASN A 9 10.21 -10.98 -9.44
N ASP A 10 11.44 -10.93 -9.93
CA ASP A 10 12.26 -12.13 -10.19
C ASP A 10 13.20 -12.45 -9.01
N LYS A 11 13.05 -11.75 -7.89
CA LYS A 11 13.89 -11.96 -6.71
C LYS A 11 13.10 -12.56 -5.56
N PHE A 12 13.81 -13.38 -4.79
CA PHE A 12 13.28 -13.98 -3.56
C PHE A 12 13.93 -13.35 -2.35
N PHE A 13 13.09 -13.03 -1.36
CA PHE A 13 13.50 -12.49 -0.08
C PHE A 13 13.05 -13.43 1.04
N ASN A 14 13.98 -13.89 1.87
CA ASN A 14 13.66 -14.69 3.05
C ASN A 14 13.37 -13.76 4.23
N LEU A 15 12.10 -13.54 4.51
CA LEU A 15 11.62 -12.60 5.53
C LEU A 15 11.09 -13.32 6.76
N TYR A 16 11.22 -12.68 7.91
CA TYR A 16 10.53 -13.08 9.12
C TYR A 16 9.06 -12.70 9.05
N PHE A 17 8.19 -13.66 9.36
CA PHE A 17 6.73 -13.48 9.45
C PHE A 17 6.15 -14.05 10.73
N LYS A 18 5.09 -13.42 11.23
CA LYS A 18 4.20 -13.92 12.29
C LYS A 18 2.77 -14.07 11.75
N LYS A 19 1.97 -14.90 12.42
CA LYS A 19 0.51 -14.93 12.21
C LYS A 19 -0.09 -13.54 12.48
N GLY A 20 -1.04 -13.10 11.67
CA GLY A 20 -1.68 -11.78 11.78
C GLY A 20 -0.90 -10.63 11.14
N VAL A 21 0.19 -10.91 10.43
CA VAL A 21 0.88 -9.94 9.57
C VAL A 21 0.37 -10.10 8.14
N PHE A 22 0.03 -8.99 7.49
CA PHE A 22 -0.44 -8.99 6.11
C PHE A 22 0.64 -9.55 5.18
N GLU A 23 0.26 -10.52 4.36
CA GLU A 23 1.17 -11.08 3.36
C GLU A 23 1.23 -10.18 2.11
N PRO A 24 2.42 -9.91 1.58
CA PRO A 24 2.57 -9.13 0.36
C PRO A 24 1.78 -9.74 -0.79
N THR A 25 1.09 -8.91 -1.52
CA THR A 25 0.26 -9.30 -2.67
C THR A 25 0.87 -8.83 -3.98
N ALA A 26 0.21 -9.14 -5.09
CA ALA A 26 0.56 -8.57 -6.39
C ALA A 26 0.51 -7.02 -6.37
N THR A 27 -0.36 -6.43 -5.56
CA THR A 27 -0.43 -4.95 -5.37
C THR A 27 0.87 -4.40 -4.77
N THR A 28 1.43 -5.08 -3.76
CA THR A 28 2.74 -4.72 -3.17
C THR A 28 3.85 -4.71 -4.22
N SER A 29 3.94 -5.79 -5.01
CA SER A 29 4.92 -5.88 -6.10
C SER A 29 4.72 -4.77 -7.14
N PHE A 30 3.46 -4.50 -7.49
CA PHE A 30 3.11 -3.49 -8.48
C PHE A 30 3.44 -2.07 -8.00
N LEU A 31 3.21 -1.76 -6.71
CA LEU A 31 3.59 -0.51 -6.09
C LEU A 31 5.12 -0.32 -6.10
N ILE A 32 5.87 -1.32 -5.65
CA ILE A 32 7.34 -1.30 -5.64
C ILE A 32 7.87 -1.07 -7.04
N ASN A 33 7.36 -1.78 -8.04
CA ASN A 33 7.78 -1.65 -9.43
C ASN A 33 7.50 -0.27 -10.01
N GLY A 34 6.29 0.25 -9.76
CA GLY A 34 5.92 1.60 -10.16
C GLY A 34 6.85 2.65 -9.57
N PHE A 35 7.20 2.49 -8.28
CA PHE A 35 8.17 3.38 -7.62
C PHE A 35 9.57 3.27 -8.25
N ILE A 36 10.11 2.07 -8.44
CA ILE A 36 11.45 1.84 -9.01
C ILE A 36 11.52 2.37 -10.44
N PHE A 37 10.52 2.07 -11.28
CA PHE A 37 10.46 2.54 -12.66
C PHE A 37 10.45 4.08 -12.72
N ARG A 38 9.72 4.71 -11.81
CA ARG A 38 9.59 6.16 -11.77
C ARG A 38 10.81 6.86 -11.19
N ASN A 39 11.59 6.17 -10.37
CA ASN A 39 12.77 6.69 -9.69
C ASN A 39 13.95 5.72 -9.90
N PRO A 40 14.62 5.74 -11.07
CA PRO A 40 15.69 4.79 -11.39
C PRO A 40 16.92 4.96 -10.50
N LYS A 41 17.08 6.13 -9.88
CA LYS A 41 18.16 6.45 -8.95
C LYS A 41 17.59 7.10 -7.68
N VAL A 42 17.84 6.49 -6.52
CA VAL A 42 17.43 6.99 -5.20
C VAL A 42 18.63 6.86 -4.26
N ILE A 43 19.22 7.98 -3.87
CA ILE A 43 20.43 8.03 -3.03
C ILE A 43 20.27 9.17 -2.02
N ASN A 44 20.69 8.94 -0.77
CA ASN A 44 20.63 9.90 0.33
C ASN A 44 19.21 10.46 0.54
N LYS A 45 18.22 9.57 0.51
CA LYS A 45 16.79 9.90 0.69
C LYS A 45 16.26 9.34 1.99
N HIS A 46 15.32 10.06 2.59
CA HIS A 46 14.53 9.56 3.70
C HIS A 46 13.20 9.01 3.17
N ILE A 47 12.99 7.71 3.35
CA ILE A 47 11.85 6.96 2.80
C ILE A 47 11.01 6.44 3.96
N LEU A 48 9.70 6.70 3.92
CA LEU A 48 8.73 6.12 4.85
C LEU A 48 7.99 4.96 4.18
N ASP A 49 8.06 3.79 4.80
CA ASP A 49 7.22 2.62 4.54
C ASP A 49 6.03 2.67 5.49
N LEU A 50 4.90 3.16 4.99
CA LEU A 50 3.70 3.42 5.78
C LEU A 50 2.75 2.22 5.73
N GLY A 51 2.43 1.64 6.90
CA GLY A 51 1.73 0.35 7.00
C GLY A 51 2.63 -0.78 6.58
N CYS A 52 3.83 -0.83 7.15
CA CYS A 52 4.97 -1.60 6.64
C CYS A 52 4.78 -3.13 6.69
N GLY A 53 3.81 -3.65 7.47
CA GLY A 53 3.64 -5.08 7.64
C GLY A 53 4.94 -5.76 8.06
N SER A 54 5.46 -6.64 7.23
CA SER A 54 6.75 -7.30 7.44
C SER A 54 7.97 -6.43 7.11
N GLY A 55 7.78 -5.21 6.59
CA GLY A 55 8.84 -4.34 6.10
C GLY A 55 9.33 -4.69 4.69
N ILE A 56 8.54 -5.43 3.91
CA ILE A 56 8.96 -5.91 2.59
C ILE A 56 9.29 -4.78 1.61
N VAL A 57 8.53 -3.67 1.63
CA VAL A 57 8.80 -2.51 0.78
C VAL A 57 10.18 -1.95 1.10
N SER A 58 10.47 -1.71 2.38
CA SER A 58 11.77 -1.25 2.83
C SER A 58 12.90 -2.21 2.45
N VAL A 59 12.70 -3.52 2.63
CA VAL A 59 13.70 -4.55 2.28
C VAL A 59 14.03 -4.53 0.80
N VAL A 60 13.01 -4.50 -0.07
CA VAL A 60 13.22 -4.51 -1.53
C VAL A 60 13.88 -3.22 -2.00
N LEU A 61 13.47 -2.08 -1.46
CA LEU A 61 14.02 -0.80 -1.85
C LEU A 61 15.45 -0.61 -1.31
N ASN A 62 15.77 -1.06 -0.10
CA ASN A 62 17.13 -1.06 0.41
C ASN A 62 18.06 -1.98 -0.41
N HIS A 63 17.54 -3.12 -0.88
CA HIS A 63 18.30 -4.01 -1.76
C HIS A 63 18.54 -3.40 -3.16
N LYS A 64 17.64 -2.54 -3.64
CA LYS A 64 17.73 -1.89 -4.95
C LYS A 64 18.53 -0.60 -4.92
N PHE A 65 18.48 0.13 -3.82
CA PHE A 65 19.02 1.48 -3.68
C PHE A 65 19.79 1.59 -2.36
N ASP A 66 21.09 1.68 -2.44
CA ASP A 66 21.95 1.88 -1.27
C ASP A 66 21.86 3.32 -0.73
N ASP A 67 22.43 3.54 0.44
CA ASP A 67 22.61 4.86 1.07
C ASP A 67 21.33 5.68 1.30
N ASN A 68 20.24 5.00 1.65
CA ASN A 68 19.00 5.65 2.05
C ASN A 68 18.69 5.42 3.53
N LEU A 69 17.96 6.36 4.13
CA LEU A 69 17.41 6.23 5.48
C LEU A 69 15.96 5.76 5.37
N PHE A 70 15.61 4.68 6.06
CA PHE A 70 14.26 4.16 6.09
C PHE A 70 13.58 4.44 7.42
N SER A 71 12.32 4.81 7.35
CA SER A 71 11.39 4.80 8.46
C SER A 71 10.26 3.86 8.12
N ALA A 72 9.78 3.10 9.08
CA ALA A 72 8.66 2.20 8.87
C ALA A 72 7.68 2.30 10.04
N SER A 73 6.38 2.21 9.77
CA SER A 73 5.38 2.19 10.83
C SER A 73 4.21 1.30 10.51
N ASP A 74 3.63 0.72 11.56
CA ASP A 74 2.41 -0.10 11.50
C ASP A 74 1.64 0.05 12.82
N LEU A 75 0.35 -0.21 12.79
CA LEU A 75 -0.50 -0.24 13.99
C LEU A 75 -0.34 -1.57 14.74
N ASN A 76 -0.09 -2.66 14.01
CA ASN A 76 -0.04 -4.02 14.52
C ASN A 76 1.35 -4.36 15.09
N GLN A 77 1.42 -4.74 16.36
CA GLN A 77 2.67 -5.12 17.01
C GLN A 77 3.38 -6.30 16.33
N ALA A 78 2.62 -7.29 15.83
CA ALA A 78 3.22 -8.42 15.12
C ALA A 78 3.92 -8.00 13.82
N SER A 79 3.40 -7.00 13.12
CA SER A 79 4.02 -6.36 11.95
C SER A 79 5.34 -5.71 12.34
N LEU A 80 5.35 -4.91 13.40
CA LEU A 80 6.56 -4.22 13.88
C LEU A 80 7.66 -5.18 14.30
N ASP A 81 7.30 -6.26 15.00
CA ASP A 81 8.27 -7.30 15.38
C ASP A 81 8.92 -7.95 14.15
N CYS A 82 8.12 -8.19 13.10
CA CYS A 82 8.60 -8.71 11.83
C CYS A 82 9.49 -7.69 11.11
N ALA A 83 9.02 -6.45 10.96
CA ALA A 83 9.75 -5.38 10.30
C ALA A 83 11.09 -5.12 10.99
N THR A 84 11.12 -5.02 12.33
CA THR A 84 12.38 -4.82 13.10
C THR A 84 13.37 -5.94 12.86
N LYS A 85 12.93 -7.21 12.91
CA LYS A 85 13.83 -8.34 12.61
C LYS A 85 14.32 -8.33 11.16
N ASN A 86 13.46 -7.94 10.21
CA ASN A 86 13.85 -7.85 8.82
C ASN A 86 14.79 -6.67 8.56
N PHE A 87 14.58 -5.52 9.19
CA PHE A 87 15.52 -4.39 9.13
C PHE A 87 16.91 -4.82 9.60
N ASN A 88 17.01 -5.50 10.75
CA ASN A 88 18.29 -6.01 11.27
C ASN A 88 18.92 -7.04 10.32
N LYS A 89 18.15 -8.01 9.83
CA LYS A 89 18.62 -9.05 8.93
C LYS A 89 19.18 -8.48 7.62
N PHE A 90 18.53 -7.49 7.04
CA PHE A 90 18.93 -6.88 5.79
C PHE A 90 19.79 -5.62 5.97
N LYS A 91 20.25 -5.37 7.21
CA LYS A 91 21.09 -4.23 7.58
C LYS A 91 20.54 -2.88 7.10
N ILE A 92 19.21 -2.71 7.21
CA ILE A 92 18.53 -1.49 6.78
C ILE A 92 18.80 -0.39 7.80
N LYS A 93 19.37 0.72 7.34
CA LYS A 93 19.56 1.92 8.17
C LYS A 93 18.21 2.60 8.36
N GLY A 94 17.68 2.55 9.58
CA GLY A 94 16.35 3.15 9.80
C GLY A 94 15.71 2.85 11.14
N THR A 95 14.45 3.28 11.26
CA THR A 95 13.67 3.19 12.49
C THR A 95 12.30 2.59 12.21
N VAL A 96 11.84 1.69 13.09
CA VAL A 96 10.49 1.11 13.06
C VAL A 96 9.71 1.65 14.25
N LYS A 97 8.52 2.23 14.04
CA LYS A 97 7.68 2.80 15.09
C LYS A 97 6.26 2.26 15.04
N ARG A 98 5.66 2.06 16.22
CA ARG A 98 4.24 1.76 16.33
C ARG A 98 3.42 3.04 16.23
N GLY A 99 2.32 3.01 15.47
CA GLY A 99 1.33 4.07 15.48
C GLY A 99 0.35 4.03 14.33
N ASP A 100 -0.66 4.86 14.48
CA ASP A 100 -1.75 4.99 13.52
C ASP A 100 -1.34 5.97 12.42
N LEU A 101 -1.19 5.43 11.21
CA LEU A 101 -0.83 6.17 10.00
C LEU A 101 0.41 7.07 10.22
N LEU A 102 0.28 8.37 9.99
CA LEU A 102 1.37 9.36 10.08
C LEU A 102 1.60 9.93 11.48
N LYS A 103 0.79 9.55 12.48
CA LYS A 103 0.91 10.09 13.86
C LYS A 103 2.29 9.90 14.49
N PRO A 104 3.00 8.76 14.32
CA PRO A 104 4.34 8.58 14.88
C PRO A 104 5.42 9.50 14.27
N TRP A 105 5.09 10.18 13.18
CA TRP A 105 6.02 10.94 12.35
C TRP A 105 5.78 12.45 12.36
N VAL A 106 5.06 12.96 13.35
CA VAL A 106 4.86 14.42 13.52
C VAL A 106 6.22 15.11 13.55
N GLY A 107 6.37 16.17 12.75
CA GLY A 107 7.62 16.93 12.61
C GLY A 107 8.70 16.29 11.72
N THR A 108 8.52 15.03 11.30
CA THR A 108 9.48 14.36 10.41
C THR A 108 9.13 14.63 8.95
N LYS A 109 10.16 14.89 8.12
CA LYS A 109 10.02 15.10 6.68
C LYS A 109 10.63 13.95 5.91
N PHE A 110 9.92 13.49 4.87
CA PHE A 110 10.31 12.39 4.00
C PHE A 110 10.44 12.84 2.55
N ASP A 111 11.43 12.33 1.84
CA ASP A 111 11.53 12.50 0.40
C ASP A 111 10.52 11.62 -0.33
N TYR A 112 10.26 10.43 0.22
CA TYR A 112 9.26 9.51 -0.29
C TYR A 112 8.43 8.92 0.85
N ILE A 113 7.12 8.92 0.68
CA ILE A 113 6.20 8.13 1.48
C ILE A 113 5.65 7.06 0.55
N ILE A 114 5.86 5.80 0.89
CA ILE A 114 5.33 4.65 0.15
C ILE A 114 4.30 3.99 1.04
N ASN A 115 3.06 4.05 0.61
CA ASN A 115 1.93 3.52 1.35
C ASN A 115 1.37 2.29 0.65
N ASP A 116 1.53 1.11 1.27
CA ASP A 116 0.90 -0.14 0.79
C ASP A 116 -0.43 -0.45 1.51
N ILE A 117 -0.92 0.48 2.34
CA ILE A 117 -2.25 0.37 2.94
C ILE A 117 -3.28 0.64 1.85
N SER A 118 -3.71 -0.40 1.15
CA SER A 118 -4.78 -0.30 0.16
C SER A 118 -6.12 -0.64 0.81
N GLY A 119 -7.15 0.12 0.45
CA GLY A 119 -8.51 -0.13 0.89
C GLY A 119 -9.35 -0.78 -0.21
N ILE A 120 -10.19 -1.72 0.17
CA ILE A 120 -11.38 -2.13 -0.57
C ILE A 120 -12.61 -1.85 0.28
N SER A 121 -13.80 -1.80 -0.32
CA SER A 121 -15.05 -1.67 0.45
C SER A 121 -15.06 -2.64 1.62
N SER A 122 -15.36 -2.15 2.83
CA SER A 122 -15.36 -2.96 4.06
C SER A 122 -16.29 -4.18 3.94
N ALA A 123 -17.40 -4.04 3.21
CA ALA A 123 -18.33 -5.15 2.95
C ALA A 123 -17.69 -6.27 2.11
N LEU A 124 -16.75 -5.94 1.22
CA LEU A 124 -15.97 -6.92 0.45
C LEU A 124 -14.77 -7.44 1.26
N ALA A 125 -14.13 -6.58 2.06
CA ALA A 125 -13.00 -6.98 2.89
C ALA A 125 -13.36 -8.14 3.83
N ILE A 126 -14.52 -8.07 4.48
CA ILE A 126 -15.05 -9.13 5.36
C ILE A 126 -15.27 -10.47 4.61
N LYS A 127 -15.57 -10.42 3.32
CA LYS A 127 -15.81 -11.60 2.49
C LYS A 127 -14.54 -12.13 1.82
N SER A 128 -13.46 -11.35 1.83
CA SER A 128 -12.20 -11.73 1.18
C SER A 128 -11.29 -12.50 2.13
N LYS A 129 -10.47 -13.37 1.57
CA LYS A 129 -9.39 -14.05 2.31
C LYS A 129 -8.18 -13.13 2.55
N TRP A 130 -8.13 -11.95 1.94
CA TRP A 130 -6.98 -11.05 2.01
C TRP A 130 -6.80 -10.41 3.38
N PHE A 131 -7.89 -10.24 4.14
CA PHE A 131 -7.89 -9.52 5.42
C PHE A 131 -8.21 -10.43 6.62
N ILE A 132 -7.96 -11.74 6.52
CA ILE A 132 -8.19 -12.67 7.63
C ILE A 132 -7.31 -12.26 8.82
N ASN A 133 -7.95 -11.96 9.96
CA ASN A 133 -7.30 -11.52 11.20
C ASN A 133 -6.49 -10.20 11.08
N ILE A 134 -6.80 -9.38 10.08
CA ILE A 134 -6.16 -8.07 9.89
C ILE A 134 -7.23 -6.99 10.06
N PRO A 135 -7.03 -6.00 10.94
CA PRO A 135 -7.92 -4.86 11.04
C PRO A 135 -7.99 -4.12 9.70
N SER A 136 -9.19 -4.00 9.13
CA SER A 136 -9.39 -3.40 7.80
C SER A 136 -10.56 -2.42 7.79
N ASP A 137 -10.60 -1.48 8.75
CA ASP A 137 -11.63 -0.41 8.74
C ASP A 137 -11.33 0.61 7.63
N THR A 138 -11.56 0.20 6.39
CA THR A 138 -11.37 0.99 5.18
C THR A 138 -12.59 1.83 4.81
N GLY A 139 -13.67 1.70 5.56
CA GLY A 139 -14.96 2.35 5.29
C GLY A 139 -15.78 1.63 4.22
N ILE A 140 -17.07 2.00 4.12
CA ILE A 140 -18.03 1.34 3.24
C ILE A 140 -17.65 1.39 1.75
N ASP A 141 -16.89 2.41 1.35
CA ASP A 141 -16.43 2.63 -0.01
C ASP A 141 -14.90 2.42 -0.17
N GLY A 142 -14.23 1.85 0.84
CA GLY A 142 -12.81 1.54 0.81
C GLY A 142 -11.87 2.75 0.84
N THR A 143 -12.36 3.96 1.12
CA THR A 143 -11.58 5.19 0.95
C THR A 143 -11.03 5.79 2.24
N LYS A 144 -11.50 5.36 3.41
CA LYS A 144 -11.27 6.01 4.71
C LYS A 144 -9.78 6.22 5.01
N LEU A 145 -8.99 5.16 5.00
CA LEU A 145 -7.57 5.24 5.32
C LEU A 145 -6.78 6.01 4.25
N THR A 146 -7.01 5.69 2.98
CA THR A 146 -6.33 6.33 1.85
C THR A 146 -6.56 7.85 1.82
N ILE A 147 -7.78 8.30 2.09
CA ILE A 147 -8.09 9.74 2.15
C ILE A 147 -7.40 10.41 3.34
N SER A 148 -7.36 9.76 4.51
CA SER A 148 -6.64 10.30 5.66
C SER A 148 -5.15 10.46 5.34
N ILE A 149 -4.52 9.43 4.77
CA ILE A 149 -3.11 9.47 4.37
C ILE A 149 -2.85 10.61 3.37
N ILE A 150 -3.68 10.76 2.34
CA ILE A 150 -3.54 11.83 1.35
C ILE A 150 -3.59 13.20 2.02
N LYS A 151 -4.56 13.44 2.90
CA LYS A 151 -4.73 14.75 3.58
C LYS A 151 -3.57 15.09 4.50
N ASP A 152 -3.04 14.10 5.22
CA ASP A 152 -2.03 14.32 6.25
C ASP A 152 -0.59 14.27 5.72
N SER A 153 -0.35 13.56 4.61
CA SER A 153 1.00 13.33 4.10
C SER A 153 1.75 14.61 3.69
N ASN A 154 1.05 15.66 3.27
CA ASN A 154 1.67 16.95 2.96
C ASN A 154 2.49 17.52 4.12
N LYS A 155 2.04 17.27 5.36
CA LYS A 155 2.74 17.71 6.57
C LYS A 155 4.05 16.94 6.80
N ASN A 156 4.20 15.78 6.19
CA ASN A 156 5.34 14.88 6.36
C ASN A 156 6.22 14.77 5.10
N LEU A 157 5.84 15.39 3.99
CA LEU A 157 6.67 15.42 2.78
C LEU A 157 7.66 16.60 2.83
N SER A 158 8.88 16.37 2.35
CA SER A 158 9.84 17.43 2.04
C SER A 158 9.34 18.28 0.85
N LYS A 159 9.95 19.43 0.59
CA LYS A 159 9.54 20.37 -0.50
C LYS A 159 9.42 19.69 -1.88
N LYS A 160 10.26 18.68 -2.15
CA LYS A 160 10.22 17.88 -3.40
C LYS A 160 9.72 16.46 -3.16
N GLY A 161 9.20 16.19 -1.97
CA GLY A 161 8.75 14.87 -1.56
C GLY A 161 7.55 14.38 -2.36
N LYS A 162 7.39 13.05 -2.39
CA LYS A 162 6.32 12.40 -3.14
C LYS A 162 5.67 11.31 -2.31
N LEU A 163 4.35 11.17 -2.46
CA LEU A 163 3.58 10.05 -1.93
C LEU A 163 3.25 9.08 -3.06
N TYR A 164 3.49 7.80 -2.82
CA TYR A 164 3.10 6.69 -3.70
C TYR A 164 2.08 5.81 -2.99
N LEU A 165 1.00 5.47 -3.69
CA LEU A 165 -0.05 4.61 -3.14
C LEU A 165 -0.82 3.86 -4.24
N PRO A 166 -1.32 2.64 -3.95
CA PRO A 166 -2.18 1.90 -4.85
C PRO A 166 -3.64 2.36 -4.74
N LEU A 167 -4.33 2.34 -5.87
CA LEU A 167 -5.78 2.44 -5.98
C LEU A 167 -6.34 1.14 -6.53
N ILE A 168 -7.16 0.46 -5.76
CA ILE A 168 -7.85 -0.75 -6.18
C ILE A 168 -9.29 -0.39 -6.57
N SER A 169 -9.75 -0.85 -7.73
CA SER A 169 -11.10 -0.52 -8.22
C SER A 169 -12.24 -1.06 -7.34
N LEU A 170 -11.93 -1.97 -6.40
CA LEU A 170 -12.86 -2.41 -5.35
C LEU A 170 -13.02 -1.35 -4.22
N SER A 171 -12.62 -0.11 -4.49
CA SER A 171 -12.90 1.09 -3.69
C SER A 171 -13.42 2.21 -4.58
N ASN A 172 -13.91 3.32 -3.97
CA ASN A 172 -14.30 4.52 -4.71
C ASN A 172 -13.07 5.32 -5.16
N THR A 173 -12.41 4.87 -6.23
CA THR A 173 -11.19 5.49 -6.77
C THR A 173 -11.43 6.91 -7.24
N ASN A 174 -12.60 7.24 -7.77
CA ASN A 174 -12.94 8.61 -8.20
C ASN A 174 -12.94 9.59 -7.04
N LYS A 175 -13.48 9.19 -5.88
CA LYS A 175 -13.44 10.00 -4.66
C LYS A 175 -12.00 10.22 -4.17
N ILE A 176 -11.17 9.17 -4.19
CA ILE A 176 -9.76 9.27 -3.82
C ILE A 176 -9.02 10.24 -4.75
N ILE A 177 -9.18 10.10 -6.08
CA ILE A 177 -8.53 10.97 -7.07
C ILE A 177 -9.00 12.42 -6.91
N LYS A 178 -10.29 12.65 -6.66
CA LYS A 178 -10.85 13.99 -6.40
C LYS A 178 -10.20 14.65 -5.19
N ILE A 179 -10.02 13.92 -4.09
CA ILE A 179 -9.35 14.43 -2.90
C ILE A 179 -7.85 14.63 -3.15
N ALA A 180 -7.18 13.70 -3.83
CA ALA A 180 -5.78 13.83 -4.19
C ALA A 180 -5.52 15.13 -5.01
N LYS A 181 -6.36 15.41 -6.02
CA LYS A 181 -6.28 16.64 -6.83
C LYS A 181 -6.56 17.93 -6.05
N LYS A 182 -7.30 17.85 -4.94
CA LYS A 182 -7.51 19.00 -4.03
C LYS A 182 -6.34 19.23 -3.07
N THR A 183 -5.55 18.18 -2.81
CA THR A 183 -4.50 18.19 -1.77
C THR A 183 -3.11 18.37 -2.38
N PHE A 184 -2.89 17.92 -3.60
CA PHE A 184 -1.59 17.93 -4.30
C PHE A 184 -1.67 18.65 -5.64
N ASN A 185 -0.62 19.39 -5.98
CA ASN A 185 -0.53 20.12 -7.24
C ASN A 185 -0.37 19.20 -8.46
N LYS A 186 0.26 18.03 -8.25
CA LYS A 186 0.48 17.02 -9.31
C LYS A 186 0.03 15.65 -8.85
N VAL A 187 -0.91 15.09 -9.59
CA VAL A 187 -1.47 13.75 -9.40
C VAL A 187 -1.28 12.98 -10.70
N LYS A 188 -0.49 11.91 -10.65
CA LYS A 188 -0.21 11.07 -11.83
C LYS A 188 -0.55 9.62 -11.54
N ILE A 189 -1.21 8.96 -12.47
CA ILE A 189 -1.26 7.50 -12.54
C ILE A 189 0.01 7.08 -13.28
N ILE A 190 0.87 6.33 -12.61
CA ILE A 190 2.17 5.92 -13.15
C ILE A 190 2.18 4.47 -13.62
N SER A 191 1.20 3.70 -13.20
CA SER A 191 1.00 2.31 -13.61
C SER A 191 -0.48 1.95 -13.51
N ASP A 192 -0.97 1.11 -14.41
CA ASP A 192 -2.33 0.56 -14.42
C ASP A 192 -2.26 -0.92 -14.80
N ASN A 193 -2.92 -1.78 -14.02
CA ASN A 193 -2.98 -3.21 -14.26
C ASN A 193 -4.40 -3.72 -14.05
N LYS A 194 -4.90 -4.53 -14.99
CA LYS A 194 -6.19 -5.21 -14.90
C LYS A 194 -5.98 -6.65 -14.46
N TRP A 195 -6.88 -7.16 -13.63
CA TRP A 195 -6.83 -8.51 -13.10
C TRP A 195 -8.22 -9.08 -12.88
N PHE A 196 -8.34 -10.39 -12.90
CA PHE A 196 -9.59 -11.08 -12.65
C PHE A 196 -9.87 -11.18 -11.15
N LEU A 197 -11.12 -10.90 -10.77
CA LEU A 197 -11.54 -11.09 -9.39
C LEU A 197 -11.42 -12.58 -9.01
N PRO A 198 -10.90 -12.92 -7.83
CA PRO A 198 -10.84 -14.31 -7.36
C PRO A 198 -12.24 -14.93 -7.27
N LYS A 199 -12.33 -16.23 -7.63
CA LYS A 199 -13.61 -16.96 -7.65
C LYS A 199 -14.37 -16.91 -6.34
N GLU A 200 -13.66 -16.95 -5.20
CA GLU A 200 -14.27 -16.83 -3.87
C GLU A 200 -14.94 -15.48 -3.60
N MET A 201 -14.61 -14.44 -4.37
CA MET A 201 -15.29 -13.14 -4.31
C MET A 201 -16.39 -13.01 -5.36
N GLU A 202 -16.30 -13.73 -6.48
CA GLU A 202 -17.32 -13.73 -7.55
C GLU A 202 -18.66 -14.27 -7.06
N ILE A 203 -18.68 -15.20 -6.09
CA ILE A 203 -19.90 -15.74 -5.47
C ILE A 203 -20.76 -14.67 -4.80
N HIS A 204 -20.17 -13.50 -4.48
CA HIS A 204 -20.87 -12.35 -3.90
C HIS A 204 -21.36 -11.36 -4.98
N SER A 205 -21.78 -11.86 -6.14
CA SER A 205 -22.18 -11.05 -7.31
C SER A 205 -23.19 -9.96 -7.00
N ASP A 206 -24.18 -10.24 -6.14
CA ASP A 206 -25.23 -9.26 -5.80
C ASP A 206 -24.66 -8.12 -4.95
N LEU A 207 -23.72 -8.41 -4.04
CA LEU A 207 -23.01 -7.39 -3.29
C LEU A 207 -22.16 -6.53 -4.22
N LEU A 208 -21.43 -7.14 -5.17
CA LEU A 208 -20.65 -6.42 -6.19
C LEU A 208 -21.53 -5.48 -7.01
N LYS A 209 -22.68 -5.97 -7.51
CA LYS A 209 -23.66 -5.15 -8.26
C LYS A 209 -24.19 -3.99 -7.42
N LYS A 210 -24.58 -4.24 -6.16
CA LYS A 210 -25.07 -3.22 -5.23
C LYS A 210 -24.03 -2.13 -4.99
N LEU A 211 -22.78 -2.51 -4.72
CA LEU A 211 -21.69 -1.56 -4.47
C LEU A 211 -21.35 -0.74 -5.73
N LYS A 212 -21.33 -1.38 -6.91
CA LYS A 212 -21.09 -0.67 -8.16
C LYS A 212 -22.22 0.33 -8.48
N ARG A 213 -23.49 -0.07 -8.37
CA ARG A 213 -24.64 0.83 -8.56
C ARG A 213 -24.63 2.04 -7.64
N SER A 214 -24.07 1.89 -6.42
CA SER A 214 -23.91 2.98 -5.47
C SER A 214 -22.56 3.72 -5.57
N ASN A 215 -21.81 3.54 -6.67
CA ASN A 215 -20.52 4.16 -6.95
C ASN A 215 -19.46 3.96 -5.83
N LYS A 216 -19.54 2.85 -5.11
CA LYS A 216 -18.56 2.52 -4.04
C LYS A 216 -17.37 1.74 -4.54
N ILE A 217 -17.54 1.00 -5.65
CA ILE A 217 -16.52 0.24 -6.35
C ILE A 217 -16.72 0.35 -7.85
N ASP A 218 -15.71 -0.08 -8.62
CA ASP A 218 -15.85 -0.27 -10.06
C ASP A 218 -15.23 -1.60 -10.51
N TYR A 219 -15.76 -2.16 -11.59
CA TYR A 219 -15.25 -3.32 -12.31
C TYR A 219 -15.87 -3.39 -13.71
N GLU A 220 -15.22 -4.07 -14.62
CA GLU A 220 -15.81 -4.50 -15.87
C GLU A 220 -16.34 -5.94 -15.73
N TYR A 221 -17.44 -6.28 -16.40
CA TYR A 221 -17.90 -7.66 -16.51
C TYR A 221 -17.91 -8.04 -17.98
N LYS A 222 -16.99 -8.92 -18.37
CA LYS A 222 -16.82 -9.37 -19.75
C LYS A 222 -16.44 -10.86 -19.76
N TYR A 223 -16.97 -11.58 -20.72
CA TYR A 223 -16.68 -13.01 -20.90
C TYR A 223 -16.93 -13.86 -19.64
N GLY A 224 -18.00 -13.55 -18.90
CA GLY A 224 -18.33 -14.27 -17.66
C GLY A 224 -17.39 -13.98 -16.48
N LYS A 225 -16.51 -12.97 -16.58
CA LYS A 225 -15.51 -12.63 -15.57
C LYS A 225 -15.65 -11.20 -15.06
N TYR A 226 -15.39 -11.01 -13.78
CA TYR A 226 -15.20 -9.68 -13.18
C TYR A 226 -13.76 -9.25 -13.35
N ILE A 227 -13.55 -8.11 -13.99
CA ILE A 227 -12.24 -7.52 -14.25
C ILE A 227 -12.11 -6.28 -13.37
N CYS A 228 -11.18 -6.33 -12.45
CA CYS A 228 -10.79 -5.24 -11.57
C CYS A 228 -9.51 -4.57 -12.05
N SER A 229 -9.18 -3.43 -11.47
CA SER A 229 -7.91 -2.75 -11.76
C SER A 229 -7.20 -2.30 -10.49
N THR A 230 -5.88 -2.25 -10.58
CA THR A 230 -5.00 -1.59 -9.60
C THR A 230 -4.16 -0.56 -10.33
N ARG A 231 -4.21 0.67 -9.87
CA ARG A 231 -3.40 1.79 -10.37
C ARG A 231 -2.46 2.26 -9.30
N ILE A 232 -1.26 2.72 -9.69
CA ILE A 232 -0.34 3.36 -8.76
C ILE A 232 -0.38 4.86 -9.00
N LEU A 233 -0.64 5.61 -7.93
CA LEU A 233 -0.58 7.07 -7.94
C LEU A 233 0.80 7.56 -7.46
N GLU A 234 1.31 8.58 -8.13
CA GLU A 234 2.36 9.48 -7.67
C GLU A 234 1.71 10.83 -7.38
N LEU A 235 1.83 11.31 -6.13
CA LEU A 235 1.32 12.59 -5.67
C LEU A 235 2.49 13.49 -5.27
N LYS A 236 2.48 14.74 -5.71
CA LYS A 236 3.54 15.73 -5.47
C LYS A 236 2.98 17.14 -5.39
N ASN A 237 3.57 17.97 -4.55
CA ASN A 237 3.37 19.43 -4.56
C ASN A 237 4.20 20.13 -5.61
#